data_ecf484ae79f9f4c17675afa96361412e
#
_entry.id   ecf484ae79f9f4c17675afa96361412e
#
_cell.length_a   1.000
_cell.length_b   1.000
_cell.length_c   1.000
_cell.angle_alpha   90.00
_cell.angle_beta   90.00
_cell.angle_gamma   90.00
#
_symmetry.space_group_name_H-M   'P 1'
#
loop_
_entity.id
_entity.type
_entity.pdbx_description
1 polymer ?
#
loop_
_entity_poly.entity_id
_entity_poly.type
_entity_poly.pdbx_seq_one_letter_code
_entity_poly.pdbx_strand_id
1 'polypeptide(L)'
;MSSTHPINTNSDTTQRGPHAGAPFGTPSGTPTPRHHDAWAPTHKLPPRAQRILIAEDEHLVATELVLMLADLKYTIIGPAVDGMSALQMAHKLLPDMALLDIRMPKKDGLAVAEQLYKELAIPTVILSAYADAEYLDAAKRGGVFAYLIKPVAEEQLRATLELAWQRYRDSMEAQAEVADLRRRLDERRLVEQAKWRLVSEQQMAEPDALKAMQKLARDRRLSLAQIAQTVIDTGTLPKEAGPTE
;
A
#
# COMPACT_ATOMS: atom_id res chain seq x y z
N MET A 1 1.86 -23.56 66.74
CA MET A 1 0.71 -22.78 67.26
C MET A 1 0.04 -22.23 66.03
N SER A 2 -0.84 -22.95 65.42
CA SER A 2 -2.31 -23.04 65.64
C SER A 2 -2.98 -21.70 65.38
N SER A 3 -3.73 -21.59 64.36
CA SER A 3 -5.20 -21.59 64.28
C SER A 3 -5.60 -20.83 63.00
N THR A 4 -6.23 -21.46 62.14
CA THR A 4 -7.68 -21.77 61.87
C THR A 4 -8.40 -20.73 61.05
N HIS A 5 -8.90 -21.19 59.93
CA HIS A 5 -9.97 -20.66 59.07
C HIS A 5 -11.29 -20.39 59.84
N PRO A 6 -12.19 -19.60 59.25
CA PRO A 6 -13.36 -20.30 58.73
C PRO A 6 -13.86 -19.80 57.33
N ILE A 7 -14.46 -20.81 56.70
CA ILE A 7 -15.34 -20.83 55.54
C ILE A 7 -16.62 -20.03 55.81
N ASN A 8 -17.13 -19.31 54.81
CA ASN A 8 -18.56 -19.01 54.76
C ASN A 8 -19.09 -19.25 53.33
N THR A 9 -19.92 -20.28 53.27
CA THR A 9 -20.83 -20.63 52.19
C THR A 9 -22.05 -19.75 52.26
N ASN A 10 -22.48 -19.19 51.13
CA ASN A 10 -23.93 -19.00 50.90
C ASN A 10 -24.24 -19.11 49.41
N SER A 11 -24.95 -20.16 49.10
CA SER A 11 -25.73 -20.45 47.91
C SER A 11 -26.95 -19.51 47.89
N ASP A 12 -27.25 -18.91 46.75
CA ASP A 12 -28.65 -18.78 46.38
C ASP A 12 -28.86 -18.80 44.86
N THR A 13 -29.94 -19.39 44.54
CA THR A 13 -30.44 -20.02 43.33
C THR A 13 -31.31 -19.04 42.55
N THR A 14 -31.38 -19.26 41.23
CA THR A 14 -32.53 -19.00 40.35
C THR A 14 -32.65 -17.60 39.71
N GLN A 15 -32.46 -17.48 38.40
CA GLN A 15 -33.58 -17.45 37.45
C GLN A 15 -33.07 -17.35 36.00
N ARG A 16 -33.46 -18.33 35.18
CA ARG A 16 -33.33 -18.30 33.72
C ARG A 16 -34.46 -17.44 33.13
N GLY A 17 -34.11 -16.41 32.36
CA GLY A 17 -34.99 -15.72 31.42
C GLY A 17 -34.52 -15.99 29.97
N PRO A 18 -35.40 -16.08 28.98
CA PRO A 18 -35.04 -16.50 27.64
C PRO A 18 -34.36 -15.37 26.88
N HIS A 19 -33.14 -15.64 26.37
CA HIS A 19 -32.46 -14.74 25.45
C HIS A 19 -33.14 -14.81 24.07
N ALA A 20 -33.84 -13.74 23.75
CA ALA A 20 -34.26 -13.45 22.38
C ALA A 20 -33.01 -13.22 21.50
N GLY A 21 -32.90 -14.00 20.42
CA GLY A 21 -31.84 -13.88 19.47
C GLY A 21 -31.87 -12.53 18.75
N ALA A 22 -30.78 -11.77 18.82
CA ALA A 22 -30.57 -10.62 17.99
C ALA A 22 -30.23 -11.08 16.56
N PRO A 23 -30.77 -10.46 15.52
CA PRO A 23 -30.45 -10.83 14.15
C PRO A 23 -29.01 -10.40 13.84
N PHE A 24 -28.25 -11.29 13.22
CA PHE A 24 -26.94 -11.03 12.67
C PHE A 24 -27.04 -9.83 11.71
N GLY A 25 -26.52 -8.69 12.13
CA GLY A 25 -26.32 -7.53 11.27
C GLY A 25 -25.29 -7.88 10.20
N THR A 26 -25.71 -7.84 8.94
CA THR A 26 -24.83 -7.84 7.79
C THR A 26 -23.85 -6.68 7.89
N PRO A 27 -22.54 -6.89 7.75
CA PRO A 27 -21.61 -5.77 7.66
C PRO A 27 -21.77 -5.12 6.28
N SER A 28 -22.60 -4.08 6.19
CA SER A 28 -22.60 -3.13 5.08
C SER A 28 -21.42 -2.17 5.26
N GLY A 29 -20.22 -2.69 5.10
CA GLY A 29 -19.01 -1.93 4.96
C GLY A 29 -18.55 -2.07 3.52
N THR A 30 -18.76 -1.07 2.67
CA THR A 30 -17.96 -0.89 1.47
C THR A 30 -16.50 -1.01 1.89
N PRO A 31 -15.69 -1.91 1.28
CA PRO A 31 -14.28 -1.99 1.60
C PRO A 31 -13.66 -0.63 1.29
N THR A 32 -13.22 0.08 2.32
CA THR A 32 -12.36 1.24 2.15
C THR A 32 -11.19 0.82 1.28
N PRO A 33 -10.92 1.51 0.15
CA PRO A 33 -9.77 1.17 -0.67
C PRO A 33 -8.53 1.22 0.22
N ARG A 34 -7.78 0.12 0.26
CA ARG A 34 -6.50 0.09 0.95
C ARG A 34 -5.63 1.15 0.28
N HIS A 35 -4.90 1.94 1.06
CA HIS A 35 -4.05 3.04 0.58
C HIS A 35 -3.13 2.65 -0.60
N HIS A 36 -2.82 1.38 -0.79
CA HIS A 36 -2.10 0.85 -1.95
C HIS A 36 -2.85 0.97 -3.29
N ASP A 37 -4.18 0.96 -3.29
CA ASP A 37 -4.97 1.02 -4.53
C ASP A 37 -5.11 2.45 -5.07
N ALA A 38 -4.89 3.45 -4.22
CA ALA A 38 -4.97 4.86 -4.58
C ALA A 38 -3.66 5.39 -5.22
N TRP A 39 -2.56 4.64 -5.12
CA TRP A 39 -1.24 5.05 -5.60
C TRP A 39 -0.67 4.12 -6.68
N ALA A 40 -1.44 3.76 -7.66
CA ALA A 40 -0.87 3.26 -8.90
C ALA A 40 -0.31 4.48 -9.65
N PRO A 41 1.00 4.59 -9.89
CA PRO A 41 1.54 5.69 -10.67
C PRO A 41 0.94 5.60 -12.08
N THR A 42 0.05 6.52 -12.40
CA THR A 42 -0.51 6.67 -13.75
C THR A 42 0.54 7.14 -14.74
N HIS A 43 1.73 7.49 -14.24
CA HIS A 43 2.87 7.95 -15.03
C HIS A 43 4.08 7.05 -14.80
N LYS A 44 4.77 6.73 -15.89
CA LYS A 44 6.05 6.03 -15.85
C LYS A 44 7.04 6.84 -15.00
N LEU A 45 7.63 6.21 -13.98
CA LEU A 45 8.64 6.86 -13.14
C LEU A 45 9.80 7.38 -14.00
N PRO A 46 10.41 8.53 -13.63
CA PRO A 46 11.54 9.07 -14.37
C PRO A 46 12.73 8.06 -14.33
N PRO A 47 13.62 8.11 -15.33
CA PRO A 47 14.76 7.19 -15.40
C PRO A 47 15.70 7.31 -14.19
N ARG A 48 15.70 8.47 -13.52
CA ARG A 48 16.54 8.78 -12.36
C ARG A 48 15.74 9.59 -11.37
N ALA A 49 15.91 9.32 -10.05
CA ALA A 49 15.46 10.22 -9.00
C ALA A 49 16.14 11.57 -9.15
N GLN A 50 15.45 12.65 -8.87
CA GLN A 50 15.96 14.02 -8.99
C GLN A 50 16.03 14.74 -7.65
N ARG A 51 15.06 14.49 -6.77
CA ARG A 51 14.88 15.18 -5.50
C ARG A 51 15.13 14.20 -4.35
N ILE A 52 16.18 14.46 -3.57
CA ILE A 52 16.62 13.60 -2.47
C ILE A 52 16.43 14.32 -1.14
N LEU A 53 15.66 13.71 -0.24
CA LEU A 53 15.59 14.09 1.15
C LEU A 53 16.81 13.52 1.89
N ILE A 54 17.53 14.37 2.63
CA ILE A 54 18.59 13.96 3.55
C ILE A 54 18.06 14.09 4.97
N ALA A 55 18.30 13.06 5.80
CA ALA A 55 18.13 13.14 7.24
C ALA A 55 19.36 12.57 7.95
N GLU A 56 20.04 13.42 8.70
CA GLU A 56 21.31 13.17 9.36
C GLU A 56 21.45 14.18 10.51
N ASP A 57 21.68 13.72 11.73
CA ASP A 57 21.80 14.57 12.90
C ASP A 57 23.23 15.12 13.11
N GLU A 58 24.24 14.45 12.54
CA GLU A 58 25.61 14.94 12.55
C GLU A 58 25.83 16.00 11.46
N HIS A 59 25.95 17.26 11.86
CA HIS A 59 26.04 18.40 10.95
C HIS A 59 27.18 18.30 9.92
N LEU A 60 28.35 17.78 10.31
CA LEU A 60 29.49 17.61 9.39
C LEU A 60 29.16 16.59 8.30
N VAL A 61 28.63 15.43 8.69
CA VAL A 61 28.22 14.36 7.74
C VAL A 61 27.11 14.86 6.82
N ALA A 62 26.11 15.55 7.37
CA ALA A 62 25.02 16.14 6.57
C ALA A 62 25.56 17.14 5.54
N THR A 63 26.52 17.98 5.91
CA THR A 63 27.14 18.96 5.00
C THR A 63 27.91 18.28 3.89
N GLU A 64 28.68 17.23 4.19
CA GLU A 64 29.44 16.45 3.20
C GLU A 64 28.49 15.77 2.21
N LEU A 65 27.41 15.16 2.68
CA LEU A 65 26.39 14.53 1.81
C LEU A 65 25.71 15.56 0.90
N VAL A 66 25.40 16.75 1.41
CA VAL A 66 24.84 17.85 0.63
C VAL A 66 25.77 18.25 -0.50
N LEU A 67 27.07 18.39 -0.25
CA LEU A 67 28.05 18.74 -1.27
C LEU A 67 28.16 17.65 -2.34
N MET A 68 28.33 16.39 -1.94
CA MET A 68 28.37 15.25 -2.87
C MET A 68 27.14 15.17 -3.76
N LEU A 69 25.94 15.30 -3.17
CA LEU A 69 24.68 15.24 -3.93
C LEU A 69 24.51 16.44 -4.87
N ALA A 70 25.00 17.62 -4.50
CA ALA A 70 24.99 18.79 -5.36
C ALA A 70 25.93 18.60 -6.57
N ASP A 71 27.13 18.02 -6.36
CA ASP A 71 28.05 17.69 -7.43
C ASP A 71 27.48 16.63 -8.40
N LEU A 72 26.74 15.68 -7.87
CA LEU A 72 25.97 14.68 -8.63
C LEU A 72 24.69 15.23 -9.28
N LYS A 73 24.40 16.53 -9.15
CA LYS A 73 23.27 17.23 -9.74
C LYS A 73 21.89 16.76 -9.26
N TYR A 74 21.79 16.39 -7.99
CA TYR A 74 20.50 16.16 -7.33
C TYR A 74 19.95 17.46 -6.73
N THR A 75 18.64 17.57 -6.67
CA THR A 75 17.95 18.60 -5.89
C THR A 75 17.79 18.11 -4.46
N ILE A 76 18.33 18.84 -3.50
CA ILE A 76 18.42 18.43 -2.09
C ILE A 76 17.24 19.01 -1.32
N ILE A 77 16.60 18.17 -0.52
CA ILE A 77 15.58 18.52 0.45
C ILE A 77 16.18 18.25 1.84
N GLY A 78 16.14 19.22 2.74
CA GLY A 78 16.77 19.13 4.05
C GLY A 78 18.12 19.83 4.12
N PRO A 79 19.06 19.38 4.98
CA PRO A 79 18.98 18.19 5.82
C PRO A 79 17.98 18.32 6.99
N ALA A 80 17.30 17.23 7.30
CA ALA A 80 16.53 17.08 8.52
C ALA A 80 17.45 16.56 9.63
N VAL A 81 17.32 17.10 10.84
CA VAL A 81 18.17 16.76 11.99
C VAL A 81 17.60 15.65 12.87
N ASP A 82 16.42 15.14 12.55
CA ASP A 82 15.75 14.06 13.26
C ASP A 82 14.68 13.39 12.40
N GLY A 83 14.26 12.19 12.79
CA GLY A 83 13.29 11.41 12.01
C GLY A 83 11.90 12.04 11.90
N MET A 84 11.45 12.84 12.86
CA MET A 84 10.16 13.52 12.79
C MET A 84 10.19 14.68 11.80
N SER A 85 11.25 15.48 11.80
CA SER A 85 11.43 16.55 10.81
C SER A 85 11.60 15.99 9.40
N ALA A 86 12.27 14.83 9.25
CA ALA A 86 12.36 14.14 7.96
C ALA A 86 10.96 13.76 7.41
N LEU A 87 10.09 13.19 8.23
CA LEU A 87 8.72 12.86 7.84
C LEU A 87 7.91 14.11 7.45
N GLN A 88 8.00 15.18 8.24
CA GLN A 88 7.30 16.43 7.93
C GLN A 88 7.75 17.04 6.60
N MET A 89 9.08 17.05 6.34
CA MET A 89 9.62 17.51 5.06
C MET A 89 9.17 16.64 3.90
N ALA A 90 9.16 15.31 4.06
CA ALA A 90 8.73 14.40 3.04
C ALA A 90 7.26 14.60 2.65
N HIS A 91 6.36 14.73 3.63
CA HIS A 91 4.94 15.02 3.37
C HIS A 91 4.71 16.35 2.67
N LYS A 92 5.49 17.37 3.03
CA LYS A 92 5.34 18.72 2.46
C LYS A 92 5.95 18.84 1.07
N LEU A 93 7.10 18.22 0.87
CA LEU A 93 7.95 18.47 -0.30
C LEU A 93 7.99 17.30 -1.30
N LEU A 94 7.49 16.12 -0.92
CA LEU A 94 7.38 14.93 -1.78
C LEU A 94 8.66 14.63 -2.56
N PRO A 95 9.77 14.24 -1.87
CA PRO A 95 11.00 13.82 -2.53
C PRO A 95 10.80 12.55 -3.36
N ASP A 96 11.68 12.31 -4.34
CA ASP A 96 11.66 11.07 -5.11
C ASP A 96 12.29 9.92 -4.32
N MET A 97 13.27 10.22 -3.44
CA MET A 97 14.02 9.27 -2.63
C MET A 97 14.47 9.91 -1.33
N ALA A 98 14.69 9.11 -0.31
CA ALA A 98 15.28 9.55 0.96
C ALA A 98 16.63 8.88 1.21
N LEU A 99 17.58 9.64 1.79
CA LEU A 99 18.86 9.20 2.32
C LEU A 99 18.84 9.48 3.83
N LEU A 100 18.76 8.42 4.63
CA LEU A 100 18.51 8.53 6.07
C LEU A 100 19.61 7.86 6.88
N ASP A 101 20.12 8.55 7.90
CA ASP A 101 20.88 7.88 8.95
C ASP A 101 19.98 6.97 9.78
N ILE A 102 20.53 5.87 10.29
CA ILE A 102 19.79 4.97 11.18
C ILE A 102 19.53 5.62 12.53
N ARG A 103 20.60 6.19 13.11
CA ARG A 103 20.56 6.66 14.49
C ARG A 103 20.24 8.15 14.57
N MET A 104 18.97 8.49 14.52
CA MET A 104 18.51 9.86 14.66
C MET A 104 17.67 10.06 15.92
N PRO A 105 17.67 11.26 16.50
CA PRO A 105 16.76 11.64 17.59
C PRO A 105 15.28 11.49 17.19
N LYS A 106 14.43 11.32 18.20
CA LYS A 106 12.95 11.24 18.12
C LYS A 106 12.41 10.02 17.39
N LYS A 107 12.97 9.65 16.24
CA LYS A 107 12.57 8.47 15.47
C LYS A 107 13.75 7.96 14.63
N ASP A 108 14.02 6.66 14.71
CA ASP A 108 15.10 6.04 13.96
C ASP A 108 14.81 5.98 12.47
N GLY A 109 15.88 5.95 11.66
CA GLY A 109 15.79 6.02 10.20
C GLY A 109 15.06 4.84 9.56
N LEU A 110 15.10 3.65 10.17
CA LEU A 110 14.39 2.48 9.65
C LEU A 110 12.88 2.62 9.82
N ALA A 111 12.44 3.13 10.98
CA ALA A 111 11.03 3.43 11.23
C ALA A 111 10.52 4.57 10.34
N VAL A 112 11.39 5.55 10.03
CA VAL A 112 11.09 6.62 9.06
C VAL A 112 10.95 6.02 7.66
N ALA A 113 11.89 5.18 7.21
CA ALA A 113 11.87 4.55 5.90
C ALA A 113 10.61 3.71 5.67
N GLU A 114 10.22 2.90 6.67
CA GLU A 114 8.98 2.12 6.62
C GLU A 114 7.74 3.01 6.46
N GLN A 115 7.67 4.10 7.20
CA GLN A 115 6.55 5.04 7.13
C GLN A 115 6.52 5.79 5.81
N LEU A 116 7.65 6.30 5.33
CA LEU A 116 7.77 6.97 4.02
C LEU A 116 7.31 6.07 2.87
N TYR A 117 7.68 4.80 2.92
CA TYR A 117 7.28 3.86 1.88
C TYR A 117 5.80 3.51 1.95
N LYS A 118 5.26 3.27 3.14
CA LYS A 118 3.84 2.94 3.34
C LYS A 118 2.90 4.08 2.97
N GLU A 119 3.27 5.31 3.33
CA GLU A 119 2.37 6.47 3.18
C GLU A 119 2.57 7.20 1.86
N LEU A 120 3.81 7.28 1.38
CA LEU A 120 4.18 8.12 0.24
C LEU A 120 4.86 7.33 -0.90
N ALA A 121 5.10 6.02 -0.71
CA ALA A 121 5.86 5.17 -1.63
C ALA A 121 7.25 5.72 -1.98
N ILE A 122 7.90 6.43 -1.05
CA ILE A 122 9.24 6.98 -1.21
C ILE A 122 10.28 5.91 -0.86
N PRO A 123 11.14 5.50 -1.81
CA PRO A 123 12.23 4.57 -1.53
C PRO A 123 13.32 5.23 -0.71
N THR A 124 13.97 4.44 0.15
CA THR A 124 15.00 4.94 1.05
C THR A 124 16.32 4.21 0.87
N VAL A 125 17.42 4.96 0.93
CA VAL A 125 18.78 4.47 1.16
C VAL A 125 19.15 4.80 2.61
N ILE A 126 19.66 3.81 3.32
CA ILE A 126 20.06 3.94 4.71
C ILE A 126 21.58 4.16 4.82
N LEU A 127 21.97 5.11 5.66
CA LEU A 127 23.35 5.32 6.08
C LEU A 127 23.59 4.61 7.42
N SER A 128 24.68 3.87 7.54
CA SER A 128 25.01 3.13 8.76
C SER A 128 26.49 3.26 9.10
N ALA A 129 26.79 3.42 10.38
CA ALA A 129 28.18 3.38 10.87
C ALA A 129 28.73 1.95 10.98
N TYR A 130 27.89 0.92 10.91
CA TYR A 130 28.25 -0.50 11.11
C TYR A 130 27.60 -1.40 10.08
N ALA A 131 28.33 -2.47 9.70
CA ALA A 131 27.84 -3.53 8.81
C ALA A 131 27.02 -4.63 9.57
N ASP A 132 26.23 -4.24 10.56
CA ASP A 132 25.59 -5.20 11.46
C ASP A 132 24.42 -5.93 10.79
N ALA A 133 24.41 -7.28 10.99
CA ALA A 133 23.38 -8.17 10.43
C ALA A 133 21.94 -7.88 10.91
N GLU A 134 21.78 -7.20 12.05
CA GLU A 134 20.47 -6.79 12.58
C GLU A 134 19.72 -5.84 11.64
N TYR A 135 20.45 -5.05 10.84
CA TYR A 135 19.85 -4.13 9.89
C TYR A 135 19.38 -4.81 8.59
N LEU A 136 19.95 -5.98 8.26
CA LEU A 136 19.49 -6.77 7.11
C LEU A 136 18.08 -7.33 7.32
N ASP A 137 17.69 -7.63 8.55
CA ASP A 137 16.32 -8.06 8.87
C ASP A 137 15.33 -6.88 8.90
N ALA A 138 15.79 -5.68 9.20
CA ALA A 138 14.97 -4.48 9.10
C ALA A 138 14.68 -4.10 7.64
N ALA A 139 15.55 -4.42 6.69
CA ALA A 139 15.31 -4.27 5.25
C ALA A 139 14.09 -5.07 4.75
N LYS A 140 13.74 -6.15 5.44
CA LYS A 140 12.54 -6.95 5.13
C LYS A 140 11.23 -6.21 5.45
N ARG A 141 11.27 -5.13 6.24
CA ARG A 141 10.08 -4.35 6.62
C ARG A 141 9.52 -3.46 5.51
N GLY A 142 10.23 -3.35 4.40
CA GLY A 142 9.83 -2.54 3.25
C GLY A 142 10.34 -1.10 3.31
N GLY A 143 10.56 -0.50 2.14
CA GLY A 143 10.97 0.91 2.00
C GLY A 143 12.47 1.14 1.90
N VAL A 144 13.32 0.21 2.34
CA VAL A 144 14.77 0.32 2.20
C VAL A 144 15.23 -0.44 0.94
N PHE A 145 15.84 0.27 0.02
CA PHE A 145 16.30 -0.27 -1.27
C PHE A 145 17.80 -0.44 -1.36
N ALA A 146 18.57 0.25 -0.52
CA ALA A 146 20.00 0.05 -0.39
C ALA A 146 20.54 0.56 0.96
N TYR A 147 21.78 0.18 1.26
CA TYR A 147 22.56 0.61 2.42
C TYR A 147 23.90 1.18 1.98
N LEU A 148 24.34 2.19 2.71
CA LEU A 148 25.68 2.77 2.61
C LEU A 148 26.35 2.72 3.98
N ILE A 149 27.61 2.33 4.03
CA ILE A 149 28.41 2.31 5.26
C ILE A 149 29.23 3.60 5.30
N LYS A 150 29.16 4.32 6.42
CA LYS A 150 30.00 5.50 6.69
C LYS A 150 31.47 5.07 6.96
N PRO A 151 32.49 5.80 6.47
CA PRO A 151 32.40 7.01 5.66
C PRO A 151 32.02 6.74 4.21
N VAL A 152 31.22 7.63 3.60
CA VAL A 152 30.67 7.47 2.26
C VAL A 152 31.57 8.17 1.23
N ALA A 153 32.01 7.42 0.22
CA ALA A 153 32.68 8.03 -0.94
C ALA A 153 31.64 8.45 -2.00
N GLU A 154 31.88 9.55 -2.71
CA GLU A 154 30.98 10.10 -3.72
C GLU A 154 30.59 9.08 -4.80
N GLU A 155 31.58 8.32 -5.29
CA GLU A 155 31.32 7.30 -6.32
C GLU A 155 30.43 6.17 -5.80
N GLN A 156 30.62 5.78 -4.54
CA GLN A 156 29.78 4.78 -3.87
C GLN A 156 28.37 5.32 -3.65
N LEU A 157 28.23 6.58 -3.23
CA LEU A 157 26.93 7.25 -3.06
C LEU A 157 26.17 7.25 -4.39
N ARG A 158 26.81 7.69 -5.48
CA ARG A 158 26.22 7.71 -6.82
C ARG A 158 25.73 6.33 -7.26
N ALA A 159 26.60 5.33 -7.21
CA ALA A 159 26.25 3.97 -7.63
C ALA A 159 25.11 3.37 -6.82
N THR A 160 25.09 3.63 -5.50
CA THR A 160 24.05 3.12 -4.60
C THR A 160 22.71 3.79 -4.83
N LEU A 161 22.68 5.10 -5.05
CA LEU A 161 21.43 5.82 -5.35
C LEU A 161 20.83 5.37 -6.69
N GLU A 162 21.66 5.21 -7.72
CA GLU A 162 21.21 4.70 -9.02
C GLU A 162 20.65 3.28 -8.91
N LEU A 163 21.34 2.39 -8.19
CA LEU A 163 20.89 1.02 -7.97
C LEU A 163 19.59 0.95 -7.14
N ALA A 164 19.49 1.75 -6.07
CA ALA A 164 18.29 1.83 -5.24
C ALA A 164 17.08 2.30 -6.05
N TRP A 165 17.28 3.33 -6.88
CA TRP A 165 16.21 3.83 -7.76
C TRP A 165 15.78 2.80 -8.80
N GLN A 166 16.72 2.09 -9.41
CA GLN A 166 16.38 1.02 -10.36
C GLN A 166 15.57 -0.09 -9.67
N ARG A 167 16.03 -0.59 -8.52
CA ARG A 167 15.31 -1.61 -7.75
C ARG A 167 13.90 -1.17 -7.37
N TYR A 168 13.74 0.10 -7.00
CA TYR A 168 12.42 0.65 -6.70
C TYR A 168 11.51 0.63 -7.92
N ARG A 169 12.00 1.09 -9.08
CA ARG A 169 11.26 1.06 -10.33
C ARG A 169 10.84 -0.35 -10.73
N ASP A 170 11.76 -1.30 -10.69
CA ASP A 170 11.49 -2.70 -11.00
C ASP A 170 10.41 -3.27 -10.06
N SER A 171 10.47 -2.94 -8.77
CA SER A 171 9.46 -3.32 -7.78
C SER A 171 8.09 -2.72 -8.09
N MET A 172 8.02 -1.46 -8.49
CA MET A 172 6.77 -0.78 -8.85
C MET A 172 6.16 -1.35 -10.13
N GLU A 173 6.99 -1.64 -11.14
CA GLU A 173 6.54 -2.28 -12.39
C GLU A 173 5.96 -3.68 -12.11
N ALA A 174 6.65 -4.49 -11.31
CA ALA A 174 6.17 -5.83 -10.92
C ALA A 174 4.85 -5.76 -10.11
N GLN A 175 4.71 -4.80 -9.19
CA GLN A 175 3.48 -4.60 -8.43
C GLN A 175 2.31 -4.18 -9.33
N ALA A 176 2.55 -3.30 -10.30
CA ALA A 176 1.55 -2.87 -11.27
C ALA A 176 1.08 -4.03 -12.15
N GLU A 177 1.99 -4.89 -12.60
CA GLU A 177 1.66 -6.09 -13.39
C GLU A 177 0.79 -7.07 -12.58
N VAL A 178 1.18 -7.34 -11.33
CA VAL A 178 0.39 -8.20 -10.43
C VAL A 178 -1.00 -7.63 -10.18
N ALA A 179 -1.13 -6.32 -9.99
CA ALA A 179 -2.41 -5.64 -9.80
C ALA A 179 -3.29 -5.75 -11.07
N ASP A 180 -2.70 -5.58 -12.26
CA ASP A 180 -3.42 -5.71 -13.53
C ASP A 180 -3.91 -7.15 -13.76
N LEU A 181 -3.06 -8.15 -13.50
CA LEU A 181 -3.45 -9.55 -13.60
C LEU A 181 -4.58 -9.92 -12.62
N ARG A 182 -4.52 -9.45 -11.38
CA ARG A 182 -5.59 -9.64 -10.40
C ARG A 182 -6.90 -9.02 -10.88
N ARG A 183 -6.85 -7.77 -11.34
CA ARG A 183 -8.03 -7.08 -11.88
C ARG A 183 -8.68 -7.88 -13.02
N ARG A 184 -7.89 -8.36 -14.00
CA ARG A 184 -8.40 -9.18 -15.12
C ARG A 184 -9.04 -10.49 -14.64
N LEU A 185 -8.46 -11.13 -13.62
CA LEU A 185 -9.04 -12.34 -13.04
C LEU A 185 -10.37 -12.05 -12.34
N ASP A 186 -10.45 -10.96 -11.59
CA ASP A 186 -11.68 -10.57 -10.89
C ASP A 186 -12.79 -10.17 -11.89
N GLU A 187 -12.44 -9.39 -12.92
CA GLU A 187 -13.37 -9.07 -14.03
C GLU A 187 -13.91 -10.35 -14.71
N ARG A 188 -13.05 -11.33 -14.97
CA ARG A 188 -13.47 -12.60 -15.55
C ARG A 188 -14.40 -13.36 -14.62
N ARG A 189 -14.11 -13.41 -13.32
CA ARG A 189 -14.98 -14.04 -12.32
C ARG A 189 -16.35 -13.38 -12.25
N LEU A 190 -16.41 -12.06 -12.27
CA LEU A 190 -17.67 -11.30 -12.29
C LEU A 190 -18.50 -11.65 -13.52
N VAL A 191 -17.88 -11.71 -14.69
CA VAL A 191 -18.58 -12.08 -15.95
C VAL A 191 -19.13 -13.50 -15.88
N GLU A 192 -18.36 -14.47 -15.37
CA GLU A 192 -18.83 -15.84 -15.21
C GLU A 192 -19.98 -15.93 -14.19
N GLN A 193 -19.90 -15.26 -13.06
CA GLN A 193 -20.98 -15.23 -12.07
C GLN A 193 -22.26 -14.61 -12.63
N ALA A 194 -22.15 -13.49 -13.32
CA ALA A 194 -23.29 -12.83 -13.97
C ALA A 194 -23.94 -13.74 -15.04
N LYS A 195 -23.13 -14.40 -15.85
CA LYS A 195 -23.58 -15.35 -16.86
C LYS A 195 -24.39 -16.49 -16.22
N TRP A 196 -23.85 -17.12 -15.18
CA TRP A 196 -24.54 -18.17 -14.45
C TRP A 196 -25.84 -17.68 -13.80
N ARG A 197 -25.88 -16.46 -13.30
CA ARG A 197 -27.09 -15.88 -12.74
C ARG A 197 -28.19 -15.71 -13.79
N LEU A 198 -27.86 -15.23 -14.99
CA LEU A 198 -28.80 -15.12 -16.10
C LEU A 198 -29.29 -16.50 -16.61
N VAL A 199 -28.40 -17.48 -16.63
CA VAL A 199 -28.79 -18.88 -17.01
C VAL A 199 -29.75 -19.45 -15.96
N SER A 200 -29.48 -19.30 -14.67
CA SER A 200 -30.29 -19.91 -13.62
C SER A 200 -31.62 -19.18 -13.37
N GLU A 201 -31.62 -17.84 -13.38
CA GLU A 201 -32.81 -17.06 -13.02
C GLU A 201 -33.67 -16.68 -14.22
N GLN A 202 -33.09 -16.52 -15.42
CA GLN A 202 -33.82 -16.15 -16.64
C GLN A 202 -33.92 -17.28 -17.68
N GLN A 203 -33.39 -18.46 -17.35
CA GLN A 203 -33.41 -19.64 -18.27
C GLN A 203 -32.78 -19.35 -19.64
N MET A 204 -31.83 -18.40 -19.68
CA MET A 204 -31.10 -18.07 -20.91
C MET A 204 -30.09 -19.18 -21.23
N ALA A 205 -29.85 -19.43 -22.51
CA ALA A 205 -28.72 -20.27 -22.92
C ALA A 205 -27.40 -19.54 -22.62
N GLU A 206 -26.39 -20.27 -22.15
CA GLU A 206 -25.10 -19.69 -21.75
C GLU A 206 -24.45 -18.77 -22.81
N PRO A 207 -24.41 -19.13 -24.10
CA PRO A 207 -23.88 -18.27 -25.16
C PRO A 207 -24.69 -16.98 -25.34
N ASP A 208 -25.99 -17.01 -25.10
CA ASP A 208 -26.85 -15.85 -25.27
C ASP A 208 -26.73 -14.86 -24.11
N ALA A 209 -26.54 -15.36 -22.89
CA ALA A 209 -26.27 -14.55 -21.73
C ALA A 209 -25.01 -13.69 -21.92
N LEU A 210 -23.91 -14.27 -22.39
CA LEU A 210 -22.68 -13.53 -22.67
C LEU A 210 -22.86 -12.52 -23.80
N LYS A 211 -23.53 -12.92 -24.93
CA LYS A 211 -23.78 -12.00 -26.05
C LYS A 211 -24.65 -10.80 -25.63
N ALA A 212 -25.68 -11.05 -24.80
CA ALA A 212 -26.55 -9.99 -24.31
C ALA A 212 -25.81 -8.99 -23.45
N MET A 213 -24.95 -9.46 -22.50
CA MET A 213 -24.10 -8.57 -21.70
C MET A 213 -23.11 -7.79 -22.57
N GLN A 214 -22.48 -8.42 -23.58
CA GLN A 214 -21.56 -7.76 -24.50
C GLN A 214 -22.24 -6.71 -25.37
N LYS A 215 -23.45 -6.98 -25.85
CA LYS A 215 -24.25 -5.99 -26.58
C LYS A 215 -24.55 -4.80 -25.72
N LEU A 216 -25.06 -5.02 -24.51
CA LEU A 216 -25.41 -3.96 -23.57
C LEU A 216 -24.19 -3.12 -23.14
N ALA A 217 -23.03 -3.75 -22.96
CA ALA A 217 -21.78 -3.05 -22.65
C ALA A 217 -21.39 -2.07 -23.76
N ARG A 218 -21.49 -2.49 -25.02
CA ARG A 218 -21.24 -1.62 -26.20
C ARG A 218 -22.25 -0.49 -26.31
N ASP A 219 -23.54 -0.81 -26.20
CA ASP A 219 -24.62 0.16 -26.36
C ASP A 219 -24.58 1.26 -25.31
N ARG A 220 -24.13 0.92 -24.09
CA ARG A 220 -24.00 1.86 -22.95
C ARG A 220 -22.62 2.45 -22.77
N ARG A 221 -21.64 2.05 -23.58
CA ARG A 221 -20.22 2.44 -23.40
C ARG A 221 -19.67 2.14 -22.01
N LEU A 222 -20.11 1.01 -21.43
CA LEU A 222 -19.64 0.50 -20.14
C LEU A 222 -18.72 -0.69 -20.36
N SER A 223 -17.90 -1.02 -19.35
CA SER A 223 -17.13 -2.26 -19.38
C SER A 223 -18.05 -3.47 -19.18
N LEU A 224 -17.62 -4.64 -19.70
CA LEU A 224 -18.36 -5.89 -19.50
C LEU A 224 -18.46 -6.23 -17.99
N ALA A 225 -17.43 -5.91 -17.20
CA ALA A 225 -17.43 -6.09 -15.76
C ALA A 225 -18.49 -5.23 -15.05
N GLN A 226 -18.69 -3.98 -15.48
CA GLN A 226 -19.74 -3.11 -14.94
C GLN A 226 -21.15 -3.67 -15.22
N ILE A 227 -21.38 -4.18 -16.42
CA ILE A 227 -22.65 -4.86 -16.75
C ILE A 227 -22.80 -6.14 -15.92
N ALA A 228 -21.72 -6.93 -15.79
CA ALA A 228 -21.74 -8.14 -14.98
C ALA A 228 -22.08 -7.84 -13.52
N GLN A 229 -21.46 -6.81 -12.93
CA GLN A 229 -21.79 -6.39 -11.58
C GLN A 229 -23.27 -6.01 -11.43
N THR A 230 -23.82 -5.24 -12.37
CA THR A 230 -25.25 -4.88 -12.36
C THR A 230 -26.14 -6.12 -12.42
N VAL A 231 -25.80 -7.11 -13.25
CA VAL A 231 -26.53 -8.36 -13.33
C VAL A 231 -26.44 -9.15 -12.03
N ILE A 232 -25.27 -9.19 -11.39
CA ILE A 232 -25.08 -9.83 -10.08
C ILE A 232 -25.95 -9.15 -9.01
N ASP A 233 -26.04 -7.82 -9.02
CA ASP A 233 -26.79 -7.07 -8.02
C ASP A 233 -28.31 -7.16 -8.22
N THR A 234 -28.78 -7.14 -9.47
CA THR A 234 -30.21 -7.06 -9.80
C THR A 234 -30.85 -8.38 -10.21
N GLY A 235 -30.07 -9.41 -10.54
CA GLY A 235 -30.54 -10.68 -11.11
C GLY A 235 -31.02 -10.58 -12.56
N THR A 236 -30.98 -9.40 -13.18
CA THR A 236 -31.51 -9.16 -14.52
C THR A 236 -30.57 -8.33 -15.38
N LEU A 237 -30.68 -8.46 -16.69
CA LEU A 237 -30.06 -7.52 -17.61
C LEU A 237 -30.70 -6.14 -17.42
N PRO A 238 -29.91 -5.06 -17.28
CA PRO A 238 -30.44 -3.71 -17.26
C PRO A 238 -31.29 -3.46 -18.52
N LYS A 239 -32.55 -3.03 -18.33
CA LYS A 239 -33.45 -2.74 -19.45
C LYS A 239 -32.78 -1.78 -20.44
N GLU A 240 -32.93 -2.03 -21.74
CA GLU A 240 -32.48 -1.11 -22.77
C GLU A 240 -33.08 0.27 -22.46
N ALA A 241 -32.22 1.31 -22.33
CA ALA A 241 -32.73 2.67 -22.27
C ALA A 241 -33.42 2.94 -23.60
N GLY A 242 -34.74 3.07 -23.57
CA GLY A 242 -35.47 3.45 -24.75
C GLY A 242 -34.91 4.74 -25.34
N PRO A 243 -35.07 4.99 -26.65
CA PRO A 243 -34.63 6.24 -27.24
C PRO A 243 -35.27 7.38 -26.47
N THR A 244 -34.45 8.28 -25.93
CA THR A 244 -34.91 9.56 -25.42
C THR A 244 -35.53 10.32 -26.58
N GLU A 245 -36.87 10.48 -26.54
CA GLU A 245 -37.60 11.36 -27.42
C GLU A 245 -37.11 12.81 -27.27
#